data_b59a6c0e2930fc45ea2f999a60c8ff83
#
_entry.id   b59a6c0e2930fc45ea2f999a60c8ff83
#
_cell.length_a   1.000
_cell.length_b   1.000
_cell.length_c   1.000
_cell.angle_alpha   90.00
_cell.angle_beta   90.00
_cell.angle_gamma   90.00
#
_symmetry.space_group_name_H-M   'P 1'
#
loop_
_entity.id
_entity.type
_entity.pdbx_description
1 polymer ?
#
loop_
_entity_poly.entity_id
_entity_poly.type
_entity_poly.pdbx_seq_one_letter_code
_entity_poly.pdbx_strand_id
1 'polypeptide(L)'
;MNKELERKLINQVKKNPLSLKDIEEQTERICLEAVKKYGNALFYVKDQTPEICLEAVKQNADSLCYVECQTDNICKEALKSNFDGSLHFIIIKEKSTAMIVLKASLRHGVKNKAILTKILNKFSKDKEIIDFYTKYKLWNIVDFSKVKLNDNLIQYGMTI
;
A
#
# COMPACT_ATOMS: atom_id res chain seq x y z
N MET A 1 13.64 -6.81 28.59
CA MET A 1 12.63 -6.08 29.41
C MET A 1 11.94 -7.01 30.41
N ASN A 2 11.67 -6.52 31.65
CA ASN A 2 10.97 -7.27 32.69
C ASN A 2 9.44 -7.31 32.35
N LYS A 3 8.77 -8.46 32.62
CA LYS A 3 7.34 -8.67 32.34
C LYS A 3 6.41 -7.64 33.00
N GLU A 4 6.74 -7.18 34.21
CA GLU A 4 5.95 -6.16 34.91
C GLU A 4 6.07 -4.78 34.24
N LEU A 5 7.27 -4.41 33.81
CA LEU A 5 7.49 -3.19 33.06
C LEU A 5 6.77 -3.23 31.70
N GLU A 6 6.88 -4.36 30.99
CA GLU A 6 6.15 -4.53 29.71
C GLU A 6 4.62 -4.33 29.89
N ARG A 7 4.05 -4.93 30.94
CA ARG A 7 2.63 -4.78 31.24
C ARG A 7 2.24 -3.32 31.51
N LYS A 8 3.09 -2.58 32.24
CA LYS A 8 2.86 -1.14 32.49
C LYS A 8 2.90 -0.34 31.18
N LEU A 9 3.90 -0.59 30.31
CA LEU A 9 4.03 0.07 29.03
C LEU A 9 2.87 -0.25 28.08
N ILE A 10 2.40 -1.50 28.05
CA ILE A 10 1.19 -1.90 27.31
C ILE A 10 -0.03 -1.10 27.81
N ASN A 11 -0.23 -0.99 29.12
CA ASN A 11 -1.34 -0.20 29.66
C ASN A 11 -1.22 1.31 29.32
N GLN A 12 0.02 1.81 29.27
CA GLN A 12 0.30 3.18 28.85
C GLN A 12 -0.09 3.42 27.40
N VAL A 13 0.36 2.57 26.45
CA VAL A 13 0.05 2.72 25.02
C VAL A 13 -1.44 2.45 24.73
N LYS A 14 -2.12 1.60 25.50
CA LYS A 14 -3.56 1.43 25.41
C LYS A 14 -4.35 2.69 25.77
N LYS A 15 -3.86 3.48 26.72
CA LYS A 15 -4.46 4.76 27.10
C LYS A 15 -4.08 5.86 26.12
N ASN A 16 -2.79 5.96 25.77
CA ASN A 16 -2.26 6.92 24.82
C ASN A 16 -1.30 6.23 23.83
N PRO A 17 -1.74 5.84 22.63
CA PRO A 17 -0.90 5.16 21.64
C PRO A 17 0.34 5.97 21.23
N LEU A 18 0.23 7.31 21.24
CA LEU A 18 1.34 8.19 20.86
C LEU A 18 2.46 8.22 21.90
N SER A 19 2.24 7.71 23.13
CA SER A 19 3.32 7.52 24.11
C SER A 19 4.34 6.48 23.67
N LEU A 20 4.10 5.74 22.61
CA LEU A 20 5.06 4.82 21.99
C LEU A 20 6.37 5.55 21.61
N LYS A 21 6.30 6.82 21.22
CA LYS A 21 7.47 7.66 20.88
C LYS A 21 8.48 7.79 22.04
N ASP A 22 7.99 7.71 23.29
CA ASP A 22 8.79 7.91 24.50
C ASP A 22 9.34 6.59 25.08
N ILE A 23 9.00 5.45 24.44
CA ILE A 23 9.44 4.12 24.87
C ILE A 23 10.73 3.76 24.15
N GLU A 24 11.82 3.61 24.92
CA GLU A 24 13.12 3.24 24.36
C GLU A 24 13.15 1.80 23.89
N GLU A 25 12.76 0.86 24.75
CA GLU A 25 12.71 -0.58 24.45
C GLU A 25 11.29 -0.98 24.04
N GLN A 26 11.05 -1.00 22.74
CA GLN A 26 9.75 -1.37 22.16
C GLN A 26 9.72 -2.86 21.85
N THR A 27 8.88 -3.64 22.56
CA THR A 27 8.59 -5.01 22.14
C THR A 27 7.50 -5.03 21.06
N GLU A 28 7.49 -6.06 20.23
CA GLU A 28 6.44 -6.26 19.21
C GLU A 28 5.05 -6.16 19.83
N ARG A 29 4.86 -6.71 21.01
CA ARG A 29 3.59 -6.68 21.74
C ARG A 29 3.14 -5.27 22.12
N ILE A 30 4.07 -4.41 22.58
CA ILE A 30 3.79 -3.00 22.87
C ILE A 30 3.39 -2.28 21.59
N CYS A 31 4.14 -2.48 20.50
CA CYS A 31 3.87 -1.88 19.20
C CYS A 31 2.50 -2.30 18.66
N LEU A 32 2.17 -3.60 18.70
CA LEU A 32 0.87 -4.13 18.27
C LEU A 32 -0.29 -3.50 19.04
N GLU A 33 -0.19 -3.37 20.36
CA GLU A 33 -1.24 -2.75 21.16
C GLU A 33 -1.43 -1.25 20.84
N ALA A 34 -0.33 -0.55 20.55
CA ALA A 34 -0.38 0.86 20.13
C ALA A 34 -1.07 1.02 18.77
N VAL A 35 -0.63 0.26 17.76
CA VAL A 35 -1.16 0.40 16.38
C VAL A 35 -2.60 -0.13 16.27
N LYS A 36 -2.99 -1.16 17.01
CA LYS A 36 -4.39 -1.63 17.09
C LYS A 36 -5.31 -0.55 17.62
N LYS A 37 -4.84 0.31 18.51
CA LYS A 37 -5.61 1.42 19.07
C LYS A 37 -5.61 2.64 18.14
N TYR A 38 -4.47 2.93 17.51
CA TYR A 38 -4.27 4.06 16.62
C TYR A 38 -3.22 3.70 15.56
N GLY A 39 -3.66 3.40 14.33
CA GLY A 39 -2.78 2.91 13.25
C GLY A 39 -1.60 3.82 12.97
N ASN A 40 -1.80 5.14 13.03
CA ASN A 40 -0.71 6.09 12.77
C ASN A 40 0.36 6.11 13.88
N ALA A 41 0.18 5.39 15.01
CA ALA A 41 1.26 5.14 15.95
C ALA A 41 2.42 4.35 15.30
N LEU A 42 2.18 3.73 14.12
CA LEU A 42 3.20 3.09 13.31
C LEU A 42 4.40 4.00 13.01
N PHE A 43 4.16 5.31 12.87
CA PHE A 43 5.21 6.31 12.70
C PHE A 43 6.29 6.28 13.80
N TYR A 44 5.93 5.84 15.02
CA TYR A 44 6.84 5.77 16.17
C TYR A 44 7.39 4.36 16.42
N VAL A 45 7.05 3.37 15.61
CA VAL A 45 7.59 2.01 15.71
C VAL A 45 9.00 1.99 15.13
N LYS A 46 9.98 1.56 15.96
CA LYS A 46 11.40 1.51 15.57
C LYS A 46 11.71 0.32 14.66
N ASP A 47 11.14 -0.85 14.97
CA ASP A 47 11.34 -2.08 14.23
C ASP A 47 10.00 -2.57 13.67
N GLN A 48 9.72 -2.23 12.44
CA GLN A 48 8.46 -2.57 11.78
C GLN A 48 8.46 -4.02 11.30
N THR A 49 7.66 -4.89 11.95
CA THR A 49 7.37 -6.22 11.41
C THR A 49 6.18 -6.17 10.44
N PRO A 50 6.06 -7.12 9.48
CA PRO A 50 4.90 -7.19 8.59
C PRO A 50 3.57 -7.28 9.34
N GLU A 51 3.55 -7.91 10.52
CA GLU A 51 2.36 -8.03 11.35
C GLU A 51 1.95 -6.70 11.95
N ILE A 52 2.90 -5.94 12.51
CA ILE A 52 2.64 -4.59 13.04
C ILE A 52 2.11 -3.67 11.94
N CYS A 53 2.75 -3.68 10.76
CA CYS A 53 2.31 -2.87 9.62
C CYS A 53 0.90 -3.24 9.15
N LEU A 54 0.61 -4.54 9.07
CA LEU A 54 -0.71 -5.02 8.65
C LEU A 54 -1.81 -4.60 9.65
N GLU A 55 -1.56 -4.73 10.95
CA GLU A 55 -2.51 -4.31 11.99
C GLU A 55 -2.72 -2.78 11.99
N ALA A 56 -1.64 -2.00 11.77
CA ALA A 56 -1.74 -0.55 11.63
C ALA A 56 -2.64 -0.16 10.45
N VAL A 57 -2.44 -0.78 9.28
CA VAL A 57 -3.21 -0.51 8.05
C VAL A 57 -4.65 -1.01 8.17
N LYS A 58 -4.91 -2.12 8.85
CA LYS A 58 -6.29 -2.55 9.17
C LYS A 58 -7.03 -1.54 10.02
N GLN A 59 -6.35 -0.97 11.01
CA GLN A 59 -6.92 0.05 11.89
C GLN A 59 -7.15 1.38 11.15
N ASN A 60 -6.16 1.79 10.34
CA ASN A 60 -6.24 2.98 9.50
C ASN A 60 -5.43 2.78 8.21
N ALA A 61 -6.12 2.74 7.07
CA ALA A 61 -5.47 2.54 5.76
C ALA A 61 -4.42 3.62 5.43
N ASP A 62 -4.59 4.85 5.93
CA ASP A 62 -3.65 5.95 5.71
C ASP A 62 -2.29 5.72 6.41
N SER A 63 -2.24 4.78 7.40
CA SER A 63 -0.98 4.35 8.02
C SER A 63 -0.02 3.71 7.01
N LEU A 64 -0.49 3.36 5.81
CA LEU A 64 0.35 2.88 4.70
C LEU A 64 1.49 3.85 4.36
N CYS A 65 1.30 5.17 4.58
CA CYS A 65 2.33 6.18 4.34
C CYS A 65 3.56 6.01 5.27
N TYR A 66 3.39 5.34 6.42
CA TYR A 66 4.46 5.09 7.38
C TYR A 66 5.08 3.69 7.25
N VAL A 67 4.56 2.84 6.34
CA VAL A 67 5.08 1.48 6.13
C VAL A 67 6.38 1.53 5.33
N GLU A 68 7.49 1.08 5.93
CA GLU A 68 8.81 1.06 5.29
C GLU A 68 8.92 -0.03 4.21
N CYS A 69 8.35 -1.21 4.48
CA CYS A 69 8.35 -2.33 3.55
C CYS A 69 6.92 -2.77 3.21
N GLN A 70 6.39 -2.26 2.11
CA GLN A 70 5.03 -2.56 1.66
C GLN A 70 4.98 -3.94 1.00
N THR A 71 4.39 -4.93 1.69
CA THR A 71 4.09 -6.24 1.11
C THR A 71 2.75 -6.21 0.36
N ASP A 72 2.56 -7.19 -0.53
CA ASP A 72 1.29 -7.35 -1.28
C ASP A 72 0.06 -7.45 -0.36
N ASN A 73 0.20 -8.10 0.79
CA ASN A 73 -0.90 -8.24 1.75
C ASN A 73 -1.26 -6.90 2.41
N ILE A 74 -0.26 -6.10 2.76
CA ILE A 74 -0.45 -4.75 3.32
C ILE A 74 -1.13 -3.86 2.29
N CYS A 75 -0.65 -3.88 1.02
CA CYS A 75 -1.27 -3.12 -0.07
C CYS A 75 -2.72 -3.53 -0.34
N LYS A 76 -3.01 -4.84 -0.33
CA LYS A 76 -4.39 -5.35 -0.49
C LYS A 76 -5.31 -4.86 0.60
N GLU A 77 -4.87 -4.89 1.86
CA GLU A 77 -5.69 -4.45 2.99
C GLU A 77 -5.95 -2.94 2.94
N ALA A 78 -4.92 -2.14 2.63
CA ALA A 78 -5.08 -0.70 2.45
C ALA A 78 -6.11 -0.35 1.36
N LEU A 79 -5.99 -0.97 0.18
CA LEU A 79 -6.92 -0.75 -0.94
C LEU A 79 -8.34 -1.21 -0.66
N LYS A 80 -8.52 -2.20 0.21
CA LYS A 80 -9.82 -2.69 0.63
C LYS A 80 -10.52 -1.70 1.56
N SER A 81 -9.76 -1.09 2.47
CA SER A 81 -10.29 -0.20 3.50
C SER A 81 -10.48 1.24 3.01
N ASN A 82 -9.51 1.78 2.24
CA ASN A 82 -9.56 3.12 1.66
C ASN A 82 -8.86 3.11 0.30
N PHE A 83 -9.60 2.84 -0.78
CA PHE A 83 -9.03 2.70 -2.12
C PHE A 83 -8.35 3.99 -2.59
N ASP A 84 -9.09 5.10 -2.62
CA ASP A 84 -8.59 6.36 -3.19
C ASP A 84 -7.42 6.95 -2.37
N GLY A 85 -7.52 6.96 -1.05
CA GLY A 85 -6.45 7.44 -0.16
C GLY A 85 -5.19 6.58 -0.27
N SER A 86 -5.35 5.26 -0.23
CA SER A 86 -4.21 4.33 -0.26
C SER A 86 -3.42 4.37 -1.56
N LEU A 87 -4.05 4.68 -2.71
CA LEU A 87 -3.37 4.76 -4.00
C LEU A 87 -2.21 5.77 -4.01
N HIS A 88 -2.30 6.84 -3.22
CA HIS A 88 -1.25 7.85 -3.13
C HIS A 88 0.03 7.32 -2.46
N PHE A 89 -0.10 6.36 -1.56
CA PHE A 89 0.98 5.81 -0.75
C PHE A 89 1.52 4.47 -1.25
N ILE A 90 0.81 3.78 -2.16
CA ILE A 90 1.28 2.50 -2.69
C ILE A 90 2.52 2.67 -3.57
N ILE A 91 3.57 1.95 -3.20
CA ILE A 91 4.81 1.85 -3.95
C ILE A 91 4.74 0.64 -4.89
N ILE A 92 4.54 0.90 -6.18
CA ILE A 92 4.47 -0.16 -7.19
C ILE A 92 5.89 -0.53 -7.62
N LYS A 93 6.50 -1.47 -6.92
CA LYS A 93 7.83 -2.00 -7.26
C LYS A 93 7.74 -3.20 -8.20
N GLU A 94 6.85 -4.13 -7.88
CA GLU A 94 6.72 -5.44 -8.53
C GLU A 94 5.43 -5.55 -9.34
N LYS A 95 5.42 -6.51 -10.28
CA LYS A 95 4.23 -6.84 -11.07
C LYS A 95 3.06 -7.29 -10.21
N SER A 96 3.30 -8.05 -9.15
CA SER A 96 2.27 -8.50 -8.21
C SER A 96 1.49 -7.34 -7.62
N THR A 97 2.19 -6.31 -7.12
CA THR A 97 1.57 -5.09 -6.60
C THR A 97 0.82 -4.33 -7.69
N ALA A 98 1.37 -4.25 -8.90
CA ALA A 98 0.69 -3.63 -10.05
C ALA A 98 -0.64 -4.32 -10.34
N MET A 99 -0.67 -5.67 -10.40
CA MET A 99 -1.89 -6.45 -10.63
C MET A 99 -2.92 -6.30 -9.51
N ILE A 100 -2.47 -6.15 -8.26
CA ILE A 100 -3.36 -5.86 -7.12
C ILE A 100 -4.07 -4.52 -7.32
N VAL A 101 -3.30 -3.47 -7.66
CA VAL A 101 -3.84 -2.13 -7.90
C VAL A 101 -4.79 -2.13 -9.09
N LEU A 102 -4.46 -2.80 -10.20
CA LEU A 102 -5.31 -2.91 -11.38
C LEU A 102 -6.65 -3.59 -11.06
N LYS A 103 -6.61 -4.74 -10.37
CA LYS A 103 -7.81 -5.48 -9.96
C LYS A 103 -8.68 -4.67 -8.98
N ALA A 104 -8.06 -3.96 -8.05
CA ALA A 104 -8.78 -3.07 -7.13
C ALA A 104 -9.41 -1.89 -7.89
N SER A 105 -8.68 -1.27 -8.83
CA SER A 105 -9.19 -0.19 -9.68
C SER A 105 -10.46 -0.60 -10.45
N LEU A 106 -10.50 -1.82 -10.99
CA LEU A 106 -11.71 -2.32 -11.68
C LEU A 106 -12.92 -2.41 -10.74
N ARG A 107 -12.72 -2.87 -9.49
CA ARG A 107 -13.81 -2.99 -8.52
C ARG A 107 -14.38 -1.63 -8.11
N HIS A 108 -13.55 -0.60 -8.08
CA HIS A 108 -13.91 0.76 -7.67
C HIS A 108 -14.21 1.70 -8.86
N GLY A 109 -14.33 1.15 -10.09
CA GLY A 109 -14.78 1.90 -11.27
C GLY A 109 -13.70 2.77 -11.90
N VAL A 110 -12.46 2.36 -11.84
CA VAL A 110 -11.29 2.92 -12.56
C VAL A 110 -11.29 4.46 -12.70
N LYS A 111 -11.05 5.17 -11.61
CA LYS A 111 -11.05 6.65 -11.62
C LYS A 111 -9.68 7.30 -11.78
N ASN A 112 -8.61 6.59 -11.42
CA ASN A 112 -7.28 7.18 -11.33
C ASN A 112 -6.42 6.90 -12.57
N LYS A 113 -6.53 7.79 -13.57
CA LYS A 113 -5.73 7.74 -14.80
C LYS A 113 -4.22 7.72 -14.55
N ALA A 114 -3.75 8.48 -13.57
CA ALA A 114 -2.31 8.63 -13.29
C ALA A 114 -1.68 7.30 -12.84
N ILE A 115 -2.36 6.54 -11.98
CA ILE A 115 -1.86 5.26 -11.51
C ILE A 115 -1.82 4.21 -12.63
N LEU A 116 -2.83 4.19 -13.50
CA LEU A 116 -2.87 3.32 -14.67
C LEU A 116 -1.71 3.63 -15.61
N THR A 117 -1.51 4.90 -15.94
CA THR A 117 -0.39 5.35 -16.79
C THR A 117 0.96 4.98 -16.17
N LYS A 118 1.11 5.14 -14.85
CA LYS A 118 2.34 4.75 -14.11
C LYS A 118 2.62 3.25 -14.20
N ILE A 119 1.60 2.41 -14.02
CA ILE A 119 1.72 0.95 -14.14
C ILE A 119 2.10 0.56 -15.56
N LEU A 120 1.40 1.09 -16.56
CA LEU A 120 1.67 0.79 -17.95
C LEU A 120 3.11 1.17 -18.35
N ASN A 121 3.58 2.37 -17.99
CA ASN A 121 4.94 2.79 -18.29
C ASN A 121 5.99 1.88 -17.66
N LYS A 122 5.75 1.43 -16.43
CA LYS A 122 6.71 0.57 -15.71
C LYS A 122 6.74 -0.86 -16.26
N PHE A 123 5.59 -1.40 -16.65
CA PHE A 123 5.42 -2.80 -17.06
C PHE A 123 5.01 -2.93 -18.53
N SER A 124 5.40 -1.99 -19.38
CA SER A 124 5.04 -1.94 -20.81
C SER A 124 5.53 -3.12 -21.66
N LYS A 125 6.44 -3.94 -21.12
CA LYS A 125 6.93 -5.18 -21.75
C LYS A 125 6.30 -6.45 -21.14
N ASP A 126 5.52 -6.31 -20.09
CA ASP A 126 4.90 -7.46 -19.42
C ASP A 126 3.57 -7.82 -20.09
N LYS A 127 3.55 -9.00 -20.73
CA LYS A 127 2.40 -9.48 -21.48
C LYS A 127 1.12 -9.55 -20.63
N GLU A 128 1.21 -10.03 -19.39
CA GLU A 128 0.04 -10.18 -18.52
C GLU A 128 -0.59 -8.82 -18.18
N ILE A 129 0.24 -7.80 -17.95
CA ILE A 129 -0.23 -6.43 -17.73
C ILE A 129 -0.91 -5.90 -18.99
N ILE A 130 -0.30 -6.07 -20.16
CA ILE A 130 -0.85 -5.61 -21.44
C ILE A 130 -2.18 -6.31 -21.74
N ASP A 131 -2.24 -7.64 -21.60
CA ASP A 131 -3.45 -8.43 -21.80
C ASP A 131 -4.57 -7.97 -20.85
N PHE A 132 -4.23 -7.60 -19.61
CA PHE A 132 -5.18 -7.04 -18.65
C PHE A 132 -5.76 -5.70 -19.14
N TYR A 133 -4.90 -4.77 -19.62
CA TYR A 133 -5.37 -3.49 -20.18
C TYR A 133 -6.28 -3.72 -21.38
N THR A 134 -5.94 -4.65 -22.27
CA THR A 134 -6.71 -5.00 -23.45
C THR A 134 -8.07 -5.61 -23.07
N LYS A 135 -8.06 -6.62 -22.21
CA LYS A 135 -9.26 -7.32 -21.75
C LYS A 135 -10.29 -6.39 -21.14
N TYR A 136 -9.85 -5.44 -20.34
CA TYR A 136 -10.72 -4.54 -19.59
C TYR A 136 -10.88 -3.15 -20.24
N LYS A 137 -10.42 -2.99 -21.48
CA LYS A 137 -10.47 -1.74 -22.26
C LYS A 137 -9.91 -0.53 -21.51
N LEU A 138 -8.89 -0.74 -20.68
CA LEU A 138 -8.28 0.32 -19.86
C LEU A 138 -7.52 1.35 -20.69
N TRP A 139 -7.22 1.03 -21.95
CA TRP A 139 -6.60 1.93 -22.92
C TRP A 139 -7.35 3.25 -23.08
N ASN A 140 -8.69 3.21 -23.06
CA ASN A 140 -9.52 4.40 -23.21
C ASN A 140 -9.42 5.38 -22.02
N ILE A 141 -8.79 4.94 -20.92
CA ILE A 141 -8.71 5.71 -19.69
C ILE A 141 -7.29 6.24 -19.47
N VAL A 142 -6.30 5.61 -20.09
CA VAL A 142 -4.88 5.98 -19.93
C VAL A 142 -4.60 7.34 -20.57
N ASP A 143 -3.78 8.14 -19.92
CA ASP A 143 -3.27 9.39 -20.48
C ASP A 143 -2.08 9.11 -21.42
N PHE A 144 -2.37 8.95 -22.70
CA PHE A 144 -1.36 8.62 -23.71
C PHE A 144 -0.29 9.69 -23.89
N SER A 145 -0.56 10.96 -23.57
CA SER A 145 0.46 12.01 -23.62
C SER A 145 1.63 11.76 -22.66
N LYS A 146 1.42 10.91 -21.66
CA LYS A 146 2.40 10.52 -20.64
C LYS A 146 2.88 9.08 -20.76
N VAL A 147 2.44 8.33 -21.76
CA VAL A 147 2.87 6.95 -22.00
C VAL A 147 4.15 6.95 -22.82
N LYS A 148 5.17 6.25 -22.33
CA LYS A 148 6.39 5.96 -23.09
C LYS A 148 6.11 4.81 -24.04
N LEU A 149 5.85 5.12 -25.30
CA LEU A 149 5.64 4.11 -26.34
C LEU A 149 6.90 3.28 -26.56
N ASN A 150 6.67 1.99 -26.75
CA ASN A 150 7.71 1.04 -27.21
C ASN A 150 7.08 0.05 -28.20
N ASP A 151 7.93 -0.73 -28.88
CA ASP A 151 7.50 -1.64 -29.94
C ASP A 151 6.41 -2.62 -29.51
N ASN A 152 6.42 -3.06 -28.25
CA ASN A 152 5.39 -3.94 -27.72
C ASN A 152 4.01 -3.25 -27.65
N LEU A 153 3.95 -1.99 -27.23
CA LEU A 153 2.70 -1.25 -27.16
C LEU A 153 2.17 -0.92 -28.55
N ILE A 154 3.05 -0.65 -29.52
CA ILE A 154 2.69 -0.40 -30.92
C ILE A 154 2.05 -1.65 -31.55
N GLN A 155 2.52 -2.86 -31.24
CA GLN A 155 1.93 -4.11 -31.73
C GLN A 155 0.47 -4.32 -31.32
N TYR A 156 0.04 -3.72 -30.21
CA TYR A 156 -1.34 -3.77 -29.73
C TYR A 156 -2.24 -2.67 -30.34
N GLY A 157 -1.78 -2.00 -31.42
CA GLY A 157 -2.56 -1.02 -32.17
C GLY A 157 -2.61 0.37 -31.52
N MET A 158 -1.66 0.66 -30.63
CA MET A 158 -1.53 1.97 -30.02
C MET A 158 -0.72 2.89 -30.93
N THR A 159 -1.45 3.68 -31.68
CA THR A 159 -0.92 4.84 -32.42
C THR A 159 -1.30 6.11 -31.65
N ILE A 160 -0.35 7.02 -31.52
CA ILE A 160 -0.59 8.39 -31.01
C ILE A 160 -1.41 9.16 -32.02
#